data_2f6369e2b98ba4d3e4636a0e9b165ef2
#
_entry.id   2f6369e2b98ba4d3e4636a0e9b165ef2
#
_cell.length_a   1.000
_cell.length_b   1.000
_cell.length_c   1.000
_cell.angle_alpha   90.00
_cell.angle_beta   90.00
_cell.angle_gamma   90.00
#
_symmetry.space_group_name_H-M   'P 1'
#
loop_
_entity.id
_entity.type
_entity.pdbx_description
1 polymer ?
#
loop_
_entity_poly.entity_id
_entity_poly.type
_entity_poly.pdbx_seq_one_letter_code
_entity_poly.pdbx_strand_id
1 'polypeptide(L)'
;MADTKEHLKRKHFYDKLLTIYGKNPVLEALEDPSITFFRLHLTENKKPGDFEKKIIDLAEKRGIEIARHTRQSLSRISRNINQDQGIAADLEYRNYQFFDDFIAKIPKGNFTLIALDGITNPQNLGMIIRSVAASPCYGILLPNKGTAAISPLVIKASAGALFKS
;
A
#
# COMPACT_ATOMS: atom_id res chain seq x y z
N MET A 1 3.28 2.24 -30.72
CA MET A 1 1.97 2.86 -30.39
C MET A 1 2.19 3.73 -29.18
N ALA A 2 2.05 5.05 -29.30
CA ALA A 2 2.24 5.95 -28.17
C ALA A 2 1.05 5.77 -27.19
N ASP A 3 1.36 5.41 -25.96
CA ASP A 3 0.38 5.41 -24.88
C ASP A 3 -0.27 6.79 -24.79
N THR A 4 -1.59 6.86 -24.91
CA THR A 4 -2.32 8.11 -24.81
C THR A 4 -2.04 8.77 -23.45
N LYS A 5 -1.95 10.11 -23.40
CA LYS A 5 -1.73 10.88 -22.14
C LYS A 5 -2.66 10.44 -20.99
N GLU A 6 -3.84 9.96 -21.33
CA GLU A 6 -4.83 9.46 -20.39
C GLU A 6 -4.47 8.08 -19.80
N HIS A 7 -3.90 7.19 -20.61
CA HIS A 7 -3.40 5.90 -20.17
C HIS A 7 -2.20 6.07 -19.24
N LEU A 8 -1.30 6.99 -19.53
CA LEU A 8 -0.16 7.33 -18.66
C LEU A 8 -0.62 7.93 -17.32
N LYS A 9 -1.64 8.82 -17.32
CA LYS A 9 -2.22 9.37 -16.10
C LYS A 9 -2.88 8.28 -15.23
N ARG A 10 -3.64 7.37 -15.86
CA ARG A 10 -4.25 6.23 -15.14
C ARG A 10 -3.18 5.32 -14.56
N LYS A 11 -2.17 4.95 -15.34
CA LYS A 11 -1.05 4.13 -14.87
C LYS A 11 -0.35 4.79 -13.68
N HIS A 12 -0.01 6.08 -13.77
CA HIS A 12 0.59 6.87 -12.69
C HIS A 12 -0.27 6.94 -11.42
N PHE A 13 -1.59 6.95 -11.58
CA PHE A 13 -2.51 6.91 -10.43
C PHE A 13 -2.48 5.55 -9.74
N TYR A 14 -2.61 4.46 -10.51
CA TYR A 14 -2.57 3.11 -9.95
C TYR A 14 -1.20 2.73 -9.37
N ASP A 15 -0.13 3.28 -9.91
CA ASP A 15 1.23 3.08 -9.38
C ASP A 15 1.44 3.72 -7.99
N LYS A 16 0.55 4.65 -7.59
CA LYS A 16 0.53 5.27 -6.24
C LYS A 16 -0.36 4.52 -5.24
N LEU A 17 -1.04 3.47 -5.69
CA LEU A 17 -1.83 2.64 -4.80
C LEU A 17 -0.98 1.49 -4.26
N LEU A 18 -1.08 1.31 -2.96
CA LEU A 18 -0.49 0.16 -2.28
C LEU A 18 -1.57 -0.91 -2.08
N THR A 19 -1.45 -2.03 -2.78
CA THR A 19 -2.36 -3.16 -2.59
C THR A 19 -1.90 -4.02 -1.43
N ILE A 20 -2.71 -4.11 -0.39
CA ILE A 20 -2.57 -5.08 0.71
C ILE A 20 -3.57 -6.22 0.53
N TYR A 21 -3.32 -7.38 1.14
CA TYR A 21 -4.19 -8.54 1.04
C TYR A 21 -4.15 -9.39 2.30
N GLY A 22 -5.21 -10.20 2.46
CA GLY A 22 -5.40 -11.07 3.61
C GLY A 22 -6.24 -10.43 4.72
N LYS A 23 -6.90 -11.28 5.50
CA LYS A 23 -7.89 -10.87 6.50
C LYS A 23 -7.35 -9.91 7.55
N ASN A 24 -6.28 -10.29 8.23
CA ASN A 24 -5.73 -9.49 9.33
C ASN A 24 -5.10 -8.17 8.85
N PRO A 25 -4.24 -8.15 7.79
CA PRO A 25 -3.68 -6.89 7.31
C PRO A 25 -4.72 -5.87 6.89
N VAL A 26 -5.80 -6.33 6.22
CA VAL A 26 -6.88 -5.44 5.78
C VAL A 26 -7.68 -4.95 6.98
N LEU A 27 -7.96 -5.81 7.99
CA LEU A 27 -8.65 -5.39 9.21
C LEU A 27 -7.82 -4.38 10.01
N GLU A 28 -6.52 -4.65 10.22
CA GLU A 28 -5.61 -3.72 10.91
C GLU A 28 -5.58 -2.34 10.22
N ALA A 29 -5.54 -2.33 8.87
CA ALA A 29 -5.61 -1.10 8.11
C ALA A 29 -6.97 -0.38 8.23
N LEU A 30 -8.09 -1.12 8.28
CA LEU A 30 -9.42 -0.55 8.46
C LEU A 30 -9.62 0.05 9.85
N GLU A 31 -8.97 -0.49 10.87
CA GLU A 31 -9.02 0.00 12.25
C GLU A 31 -8.11 1.23 12.47
N ASP A 32 -7.17 1.51 11.56
CA ASP A 32 -6.32 2.72 11.63
C ASP A 32 -6.96 3.87 10.84
N PRO A 33 -7.44 4.94 11.51
CA PRO A 33 -8.08 6.08 10.84
C PRO A 33 -7.12 6.91 9.98
N SER A 34 -5.81 6.79 10.18
CA SER A 34 -4.80 7.52 9.39
C SER A 34 -4.61 6.95 7.98
N ILE A 35 -5.04 5.72 7.73
CA ILE A 35 -4.89 5.04 6.45
C ILE A 35 -6.07 5.41 5.54
N THR A 36 -5.79 5.93 4.36
CA THR A 36 -6.81 6.23 3.34
C THR A 36 -6.96 5.06 2.38
N PHE A 37 -8.18 4.56 2.26
CA PHE A 37 -8.52 3.51 1.31
C PHE A 37 -9.01 4.11 0.00
N PHE A 38 -8.49 3.58 -1.10
CA PHE A 38 -9.06 3.83 -2.41
C PHE A 38 -10.23 2.88 -2.67
N ARG A 39 -10.05 1.57 -2.37
CA ARG A 39 -11.05 0.53 -2.62
C ARG A 39 -10.78 -0.73 -1.81
N LEU A 40 -11.84 -1.36 -1.34
CA LEU A 40 -11.82 -2.70 -0.77
C LEU A 40 -12.28 -3.73 -1.82
N HIS A 41 -11.55 -4.82 -1.95
CA HIS A 41 -11.82 -5.90 -2.88
C HIS A 41 -12.17 -7.18 -2.13
N LEU A 42 -13.34 -7.76 -2.40
CA LEU A 42 -13.82 -8.98 -1.79
C LEU A 42 -14.16 -10.01 -2.86
N THR A 43 -14.01 -11.29 -2.56
CA THR A 43 -14.58 -12.35 -3.40
C THR A 43 -16.11 -12.33 -3.30
N GLU A 44 -16.77 -12.70 -4.41
CA GLU A 44 -18.21 -12.96 -4.42
C GLU A 44 -18.51 -14.19 -3.57
N ASN A 45 -19.08 -13.96 -2.39
CA ASN A 45 -19.57 -15.01 -1.50
C ASN A 45 -21.08 -14.88 -1.33
N LYS A 46 -21.81 -15.98 -1.53
CA LYS A 46 -23.25 -16.01 -1.32
C LYS A 46 -23.65 -15.82 0.15
N LYS A 47 -22.75 -16.17 1.09
CA LYS A 47 -22.93 -16.02 2.53
C LYS A 47 -21.63 -15.55 3.17
N PRO A 48 -21.48 -14.26 3.45
CA PRO A 48 -20.30 -13.73 4.14
C PRO A 48 -20.23 -14.29 5.58
N GLY A 49 -19.03 -14.74 5.96
CA GLY A 49 -18.76 -15.14 7.35
C GLY A 49 -18.68 -13.92 8.28
N ASP A 50 -18.66 -14.14 9.60
CA ASP A 50 -18.71 -13.04 10.59
C ASP A 50 -17.51 -12.11 10.46
N PHE A 51 -16.34 -12.61 10.11
CA PHE A 51 -15.18 -11.78 9.85
C PHE A 51 -15.35 -10.87 8.63
N GLU A 52 -15.91 -11.41 7.54
CA GLU A 52 -16.19 -10.64 6.33
C GLU A 52 -17.24 -9.56 6.60
N LYS A 53 -18.28 -9.87 7.38
CA LYS A 53 -19.28 -8.88 7.84
C LYS A 53 -18.62 -7.74 8.61
N LYS A 54 -17.72 -8.05 9.59
CA LYS A 54 -16.98 -7.03 10.33
C LYS A 54 -16.21 -6.09 9.40
N ILE A 55 -15.52 -6.64 8.39
CA ILE A 55 -14.77 -5.85 7.41
C ILE A 55 -15.70 -4.97 6.58
N ILE A 56 -16.83 -5.52 6.13
CA ILE A 56 -17.83 -4.77 5.35
C ILE A 56 -18.38 -3.61 6.19
N ASP A 57 -18.81 -3.87 7.42
CA ASP A 57 -19.36 -2.85 8.33
C ASP A 57 -18.35 -1.70 8.59
N LEU A 58 -17.07 -2.03 8.78
CA LEU A 58 -16.02 -1.04 8.95
C LEU A 58 -15.78 -0.22 7.68
N ALA A 59 -15.78 -0.87 6.52
CA ALA A 59 -15.60 -0.19 5.23
C ALA A 59 -16.77 0.75 4.93
N GLU A 60 -18.02 0.31 5.16
CA GLU A 60 -19.23 1.13 4.98
C GLU A 60 -19.23 2.33 5.91
N LYS A 61 -18.90 2.17 7.20
CA LYS A 61 -18.77 3.27 8.16
C LYS A 61 -17.75 4.32 7.73
N ARG A 62 -16.73 3.92 6.99
CA ARG A 62 -15.67 4.80 6.46
C ARG A 62 -15.97 5.32 5.05
N GLY A 63 -17.10 4.94 4.43
CA GLY A 63 -17.46 5.32 3.07
C GLY A 63 -16.53 4.75 2.00
N ILE A 64 -15.89 3.59 2.27
CA ILE A 64 -14.96 2.94 1.35
C ILE A 64 -15.75 2.17 0.29
N GLU A 65 -15.42 2.38 -0.98
CA GLU A 65 -16.01 1.61 -2.09
C GLU A 65 -15.65 0.12 -1.97
N ILE A 66 -16.65 -0.77 -2.05
CA ILE A 66 -16.46 -2.22 -2.01
C ILE A 66 -16.70 -2.80 -3.40
N ALA A 67 -15.67 -3.37 -4.00
CA ALA A 67 -15.76 -4.09 -5.27
C ALA A 67 -15.75 -5.60 -5.04
N ARG A 68 -16.68 -6.31 -5.69
CA ARG A 68 -16.75 -7.77 -5.62
C ARG A 68 -16.20 -8.40 -6.88
N HIS A 69 -15.47 -9.49 -6.69
CA HIS A 69 -14.71 -10.14 -7.74
C HIS A 69 -14.86 -11.65 -7.67
N THR A 70 -14.73 -12.32 -8.83
CA THR A 70 -14.48 -13.75 -8.84
C THR A 70 -13.14 -14.05 -8.15
N ARG A 71 -12.96 -15.27 -7.64
CA ARG A 71 -11.70 -15.69 -7.01
C ARG A 71 -10.49 -15.44 -7.91
N GLN A 72 -10.63 -15.72 -9.19
CA GLN A 72 -9.55 -15.53 -10.17
C GLN A 72 -9.22 -14.05 -10.40
N SER A 73 -10.22 -13.18 -10.46
CA SER A 73 -10.01 -11.73 -10.63
C SER A 73 -9.36 -11.12 -9.40
N LEU A 74 -9.77 -11.51 -8.18
CA LEU A 74 -9.15 -11.05 -6.96
C LEU A 74 -7.68 -11.44 -6.87
N SER A 75 -7.34 -12.69 -7.25
CA SER A 75 -5.95 -13.16 -7.21
C SER A 75 -5.01 -12.38 -8.14
N ARG A 76 -5.54 -11.81 -9.23
CA ARG A 76 -4.76 -10.92 -10.10
C ARG A 76 -4.49 -9.56 -9.43
N ILE A 77 -5.43 -9.07 -8.63
CA ILE A 77 -5.29 -7.83 -7.86
C ILE A 77 -4.28 -8.03 -6.73
N SER A 78 -4.47 -9.08 -5.90
CA SER A 78 -3.59 -9.39 -4.77
C SER A 78 -2.20 -9.88 -5.20
N ARG A 79 -2.07 -10.39 -6.43
CA ARG A 79 -0.89 -11.10 -6.95
C ARG A 79 -0.47 -12.28 -6.08
N ASN A 80 -1.37 -12.79 -5.24
CA ASN A 80 -1.09 -13.90 -4.32
C ASN A 80 -2.35 -14.72 -4.00
N ILE A 81 -2.68 -15.68 -4.88
CA ILE A 81 -3.89 -16.51 -4.77
C ILE A 81 -3.95 -17.35 -3.49
N ASN A 82 -2.80 -17.69 -2.91
CA ASN A 82 -2.74 -18.60 -1.75
C ASN A 82 -2.88 -17.87 -0.42
N GLN A 83 -2.59 -16.56 -0.36
CA GLN A 83 -2.52 -15.81 0.88
C GLN A 83 -3.55 -14.67 0.98
N ASP A 84 -4.25 -14.33 -0.11
CA ASP A 84 -5.21 -13.23 -0.10
C ASP A 84 -6.50 -13.53 0.69
N GLN A 85 -6.79 -14.81 0.93
CA GLN A 85 -7.93 -15.24 1.73
C GLN A 85 -9.28 -14.66 1.26
N GLY A 86 -9.38 -14.27 -0.02
CA GLY A 86 -10.56 -13.66 -0.60
C GLY A 86 -10.73 -12.16 -0.30
N ILE A 87 -9.69 -11.49 0.20
CA ILE A 87 -9.73 -10.09 0.59
C ILE A 87 -8.46 -9.37 0.16
N ALA A 88 -8.62 -8.22 -0.49
CA ALA A 88 -7.54 -7.27 -0.77
C ALA A 88 -8.04 -5.84 -0.63
N ALA A 89 -7.15 -4.88 -0.50
CA ALA A 89 -7.50 -3.46 -0.46
C ALA A 89 -6.41 -2.63 -1.13
N ASP A 90 -6.84 -1.63 -1.87
CA ASP A 90 -5.99 -0.60 -2.42
C ASP A 90 -6.00 0.61 -1.49
N LEU A 91 -4.83 0.96 -0.99
CA LEU A 91 -4.60 2.08 -0.08
C LEU A 91 -3.97 3.23 -0.84
N GLU A 92 -4.37 4.46 -0.55
CA GLU A 92 -3.67 5.64 -1.06
C GLU A 92 -2.36 5.83 -0.29
N TYR A 93 -1.26 5.77 -1.01
CA TYR A 93 0.05 6.05 -0.44
C TYR A 93 0.49 7.44 -0.89
N ARG A 94 0.09 8.46 -0.16
CA ARG A 94 0.26 9.88 -0.54
C ARG A 94 1.71 10.34 -0.61
N ASN A 95 2.58 9.73 0.18
CA ASN A 95 3.98 10.15 0.31
C ASN A 95 4.93 9.38 -0.63
N TYR A 96 4.42 8.41 -1.40
CA TYR A 96 5.21 7.75 -2.43
C TYR A 96 5.28 8.60 -3.69
N GLN A 97 6.51 8.88 -4.13
CA GLN A 97 6.76 9.56 -5.40
C GLN A 97 7.90 8.86 -6.15
N PHE A 98 7.86 8.95 -7.47
CA PHE A 98 8.97 8.47 -8.26
C PHE A 98 10.19 9.39 -8.11
N PHE A 99 11.38 8.83 -8.21
CA PHE A 99 12.62 9.58 -8.05
C PHE A 99 12.73 10.76 -9.03
N ASP A 100 12.31 10.58 -10.28
CA ASP A 100 12.32 11.63 -11.29
C ASP A 100 11.37 12.80 -10.92
N ASP A 101 10.19 12.49 -10.37
CA ASP A 101 9.24 13.50 -9.87
C ASP A 101 9.82 14.27 -8.66
N PHE A 102 10.56 13.56 -7.79
CA PHE A 102 11.26 14.18 -6.66
C PHE A 102 12.36 15.12 -7.15
N ILE A 103 13.22 14.68 -8.06
CA ILE A 103 14.31 15.50 -8.61
C ILE A 103 13.78 16.75 -9.31
N ALA A 104 12.66 16.64 -10.02
CA ALA A 104 12.03 17.79 -10.69
C ALA A 104 11.51 18.87 -9.70
N LYS A 105 11.29 18.48 -8.44
CA LYS A 105 10.72 19.35 -7.38
C LYS A 105 11.58 19.36 -6.12
N ILE A 106 12.88 19.18 -6.29
CA ILE A 106 13.82 19.05 -5.16
C ILE A 106 13.64 20.20 -4.16
N PRO A 107 13.56 19.93 -2.84
CA PRO A 107 13.41 20.97 -1.84
C PRO A 107 14.58 21.96 -1.85
N LYS A 108 14.28 23.23 -1.58
CA LYS A 108 15.34 24.24 -1.38
C LYS A 108 15.96 24.05 0.00
N GLY A 109 17.28 24.12 0.05
CA GLY A 109 18.05 23.98 1.29
C GLY A 109 18.66 22.59 1.48
N ASN A 110 19.22 22.36 2.67
CA ASN A 110 19.87 21.09 3.00
C ASN A 110 18.83 20.09 3.49
N PHE A 111 18.87 18.89 2.95
CA PHE A 111 18.03 17.78 3.41
C PHE A 111 18.84 16.48 3.33
N THR A 112 18.40 15.47 4.06
CA THR A 112 19.03 14.14 4.08
C THR A 112 18.03 13.11 3.56
N LEU A 113 18.46 12.33 2.54
CA LEU A 113 17.77 11.12 2.10
C LEU A 113 18.55 9.90 2.54
N ILE A 114 17.85 8.87 2.96
CA ILE A 114 18.41 7.56 3.26
C ILE A 114 18.18 6.64 2.06
N ALA A 115 19.21 6.29 1.32
CA ALA A 115 19.13 5.31 0.25
C ALA A 115 19.36 3.90 0.82
N LEU A 116 18.44 2.99 0.55
CA LEU A 116 18.54 1.59 0.98
C LEU A 116 18.98 0.73 -0.20
N ASP A 117 19.93 -0.17 0.04
CA ASP A 117 20.40 -1.15 -0.93
C ASP A 117 20.39 -2.54 -0.30
N GLY A 118 19.86 -3.53 -1.05
CA GLY A 118 19.89 -4.93 -0.66
C GLY A 118 19.05 -5.28 0.58
N ILE A 119 18.11 -4.45 1.01
CA ILE A 119 17.21 -4.75 2.16
C ILE A 119 16.09 -5.67 1.71
N THR A 120 16.34 -6.97 1.73
CA THR A 120 15.40 -7.99 1.24
C THR A 120 14.41 -8.49 2.29
N ASN A 121 14.69 -8.31 3.59
CA ASN A 121 13.79 -8.71 4.66
C ASN A 121 12.73 -7.64 4.93
N PRO A 122 11.41 -7.95 4.78
CA PRO A 122 10.33 -6.98 4.98
C PRO A 122 10.26 -6.41 6.41
N GLN A 123 10.61 -7.19 7.44
CA GLN A 123 10.62 -6.71 8.81
C GLN A 123 11.71 -5.67 9.02
N ASN A 124 12.93 -5.92 8.49
CA ASN A 124 14.03 -4.97 8.55
C ASN A 124 13.66 -3.67 7.81
N LEU A 125 13.06 -3.77 6.63
CA LEU A 125 12.59 -2.60 5.89
C LEU A 125 11.58 -1.79 6.72
N GLY A 126 10.60 -2.45 7.33
CA GLY A 126 9.62 -1.77 8.18
C GLY A 126 10.25 -1.08 9.41
N MET A 127 11.22 -1.73 10.07
CA MET A 127 11.94 -1.12 11.20
C MET A 127 12.77 0.10 10.76
N ILE A 128 13.41 0.03 9.59
CA ILE A 128 14.16 1.16 9.02
C ILE A 128 13.22 2.32 8.73
N ILE A 129 12.08 2.06 8.06
CA ILE A 129 11.05 3.09 7.78
C ILE A 129 10.61 3.76 9.08
N ARG A 130 10.34 2.99 10.13
CA ARG A 130 9.94 3.52 11.45
C ARG A 130 11.04 4.43 12.05
N SER A 131 12.30 4.02 11.94
CA SER A 131 13.42 4.79 12.48
C SER A 131 13.64 6.09 11.71
N VAL A 132 13.53 6.04 10.38
CA VAL A 132 13.67 7.23 9.52
C VAL A 132 12.52 8.20 9.75
N ALA A 133 11.29 7.72 9.89
CA ALA A 133 10.13 8.56 10.20
C ALA A 133 10.22 9.28 11.57
N ALA A 134 11.04 8.75 12.50
CA ALA A 134 11.33 9.38 13.78
C ALA A 134 12.57 10.28 13.76
N SER A 135 13.24 10.42 12.63
CA SER A 135 14.45 11.21 12.44
C SER A 135 14.16 12.49 11.65
N PRO A 136 15.08 13.46 11.61
CA PRO A 136 14.94 14.65 10.77
C PRO A 136 15.22 14.40 9.28
N CYS A 137 15.30 13.15 8.85
CA CYS A 137 15.51 12.81 7.44
C CYS A 137 14.27 13.17 6.61
N TYR A 138 14.51 13.62 5.38
CA TYR A 138 13.45 13.98 4.46
C TYR A 138 12.67 12.76 3.94
N GLY A 139 13.33 11.63 3.78
CA GLY A 139 12.70 10.41 3.29
C GLY A 139 13.68 9.28 3.01
N ILE A 140 13.13 8.22 2.44
CA ILE A 140 13.84 7.00 2.06
C ILE A 140 13.79 6.83 0.55
N LEU A 141 14.93 6.54 -0.06
CA LEU A 141 15.04 6.13 -1.44
C LEU A 141 15.11 4.60 -1.51
N LEU A 142 14.13 3.99 -2.17
CA LEU A 142 14.03 2.55 -2.35
C LEU A 142 14.28 2.19 -3.82
N PRO A 143 15.19 1.26 -4.12
CA PRO A 143 15.35 0.74 -5.47
C PRO A 143 14.15 -0.10 -5.89
N ASN A 144 13.82 -0.09 -7.18
CA ASN A 144 12.72 -0.88 -7.73
C ASN A 144 12.97 -2.39 -7.73
N LYS A 145 14.22 -2.81 -7.57
CA LYS A 145 14.66 -4.23 -7.56
C LYS A 145 15.70 -4.45 -6.49
N GLY A 146 15.80 -5.68 -6.00
CA GLY A 146 16.79 -6.06 -4.99
C GLY A 146 16.45 -5.65 -3.56
N THR A 147 15.26 -5.12 -3.33
CA THR A 147 14.74 -4.70 -2.02
C THR A 147 13.38 -5.35 -1.76
N ALA A 148 13.02 -5.58 -0.50
CA ALA A 148 11.69 -6.03 -0.14
C ALA A 148 10.64 -5.05 -0.66
N ALA A 149 9.61 -5.57 -1.32
CA ALA A 149 8.46 -4.76 -1.71
C ALA A 149 7.69 -4.28 -0.47
N ILE A 150 7.10 -3.10 -0.55
CA ILE A 150 6.16 -2.63 0.46
C ILE A 150 5.00 -3.64 0.52
N SER A 151 4.82 -4.24 1.68
CA SER A 151 3.91 -5.36 1.90
C SER A 151 3.23 -5.21 3.27
N PRO A 152 2.19 -6.01 3.57
CA PRO A 152 1.56 -6.01 4.90
C PRO A 152 2.55 -6.20 6.06
N LEU A 153 3.60 -7.01 5.85
CA LEU A 153 4.66 -7.18 6.84
C LEU A 153 5.49 -5.92 7.07
N VAL A 154 5.79 -5.17 6.01
CA VAL A 154 6.49 -3.88 6.12
C VAL A 154 5.62 -2.88 6.86
N ILE A 155 4.32 -2.79 6.53
CA ILE A 155 3.37 -1.90 7.18
C ILE A 155 3.31 -2.20 8.67
N LYS A 156 3.13 -3.46 9.05
CA LYS A 156 3.10 -3.90 10.44
C LYS A 156 4.41 -3.59 11.16
N ALA A 157 5.55 -3.91 10.57
CA ALA A 157 6.86 -3.67 11.17
C ALA A 157 7.19 -2.18 11.31
N SER A 158 6.65 -1.34 10.44
CA SER A 158 6.79 0.12 10.54
C SER A 158 5.85 0.74 11.59
N ALA A 159 4.96 -0.03 12.20
CA ALA A 159 3.93 0.46 13.12
C ALA A 159 3.11 1.63 12.54
N GLY A 160 2.76 1.56 11.26
CA GLY A 160 2.01 2.60 10.54
C GLY A 160 2.82 3.84 10.17
N ALA A 161 4.12 3.90 10.51
CA ALA A 161 4.97 5.05 10.17
C ALA A 161 5.07 5.27 8.64
N LEU A 162 4.90 4.21 7.85
CA LEU A 162 4.86 4.30 6.39
C LEU A 162 3.82 5.31 5.86
N PHE A 163 2.71 5.49 6.56
CA PHE A 163 1.61 6.38 6.15
C PHE A 163 1.68 7.77 6.75
N LYS A 164 2.61 7.99 7.69
CA LYS A 164 2.74 9.25 8.45
C LYS A 164 3.93 10.10 8.01
N SER A 165 4.82 9.53 7.23
CA SER A 165 6.04 10.18 6.73
C SER A 165 5.89 10.70 5.32
#